data_25e10c9f9562ddc28bcffc729f661c59
#
_entry.id   25e10c9f9562ddc28bcffc729f661c59
#
_cell.length_a   1.000
_cell.length_b   1.000
_cell.length_c   1.000
_cell.angle_alpha   90.00
_cell.angle_beta   90.00
_cell.angle_gamma   90.00
#
_symmetry.space_group_name_H-M   'P 1'
#
loop_
_entity.id
_entity.type
_entity.pdbx_description
1 polymer ?
#
loop_
_entity_poly.entity_id
_entity_poly.type
_entity_poly.pdbx_seq_one_letter_code
_entity_poly.pdbx_strand_id
1 'polypeptide(L)'
;MPAKAKKVIKVILIILLAAVLIVGGYVAYVMIDYHRIEDNQALQINDATSDAALVDTEYKVISYNIGFAAYTPDFGFFMDGGTQSRAESEESVKNVISGVGDFLKSESPDFILIEEVDKNATRSYHYDEEAALRNMLEGYDSTFTVNFDSPYLFYPLSKPHGKSYAGMLTLSRFNIESGLRRSLPIEDGFMKFVDLDRCYSVSRVSVSNDKELVLYTLHLSAYTSDGTIATEQLNMLINDMQAEYEKGNYCIAGGDFNKDLLVDSGKIFGIDGADYTWAQPVDPTLFDGTNLSMVAPFNEEKPVPSCRNADGPYNDNQFVLTVDGFIVSDNVTVSGSDVYDLGFKYSDHNPVYMTFKLNG
;
A
#
# COMPACT_ATOMS: atom_id res chain seq x y z
N MET A 1 40.61 37.45 26.38
CA MET A 1 40.60 36.72 25.09
C MET A 1 41.11 37.66 24.00
N PRO A 2 42.01 37.23 23.12
CA PRO A 2 42.49 38.01 21.98
C PRO A 2 41.34 38.41 21.03
N ALA A 3 41.44 39.61 20.43
CA ALA A 3 40.37 40.12 19.54
C ALA A 3 40.00 39.16 18.40
N LYS A 4 40.98 38.42 17.86
CA LYS A 4 40.78 37.37 16.86
C LYS A 4 39.87 36.25 17.37
N ALA A 5 40.06 35.78 18.63
CA ALA A 5 39.24 34.74 19.22
C ALA A 5 37.78 35.18 19.42
N LYS A 6 37.54 36.43 19.84
CA LYS A 6 36.18 37.01 19.93
C LYS A 6 35.47 37.04 18.57
N LYS A 7 36.18 37.39 17.48
CA LYS A 7 35.63 37.43 16.12
C LYS A 7 35.26 36.02 15.62
N VAL A 8 36.10 35.02 15.85
CA VAL A 8 35.82 33.61 15.49
C VAL A 8 34.61 33.08 16.26
N ILE A 9 34.51 33.31 17.56
CA ILE A 9 33.35 32.90 18.36
C ILE A 9 32.09 33.56 17.86
N LYS A 10 32.12 34.86 17.54
CA LYS A 10 30.94 35.56 16.98
C LYS A 10 30.49 34.94 15.65
N VAL A 11 31.40 34.57 14.76
CA VAL A 11 31.07 33.90 13.48
C VAL A 11 30.45 32.53 13.73
N ILE A 12 31.03 31.73 14.63
CA ILE A 12 30.48 30.43 15.00
C ILE A 12 29.06 30.56 15.56
N LEU A 13 28.81 31.52 16.46
CA LEU A 13 27.48 31.77 17.02
C LEU A 13 26.48 32.22 15.95
N ILE A 14 26.88 33.00 14.97
CA ILE A 14 26.00 33.40 13.84
C ILE A 14 25.67 32.18 12.99
N ILE A 15 26.63 31.30 12.68
CA ILE A 15 26.40 30.07 11.92
C ILE A 15 25.44 29.15 12.68
N LEU A 16 25.66 28.96 13.98
CA LEU A 16 24.78 28.15 14.81
C LEU A 16 23.36 28.72 14.88
N LEU A 17 23.23 30.03 15.05
CA LEU A 17 21.93 30.71 15.02
C LEU A 17 21.21 30.53 13.67
N ALA A 18 21.94 30.70 12.56
CA ALA A 18 21.40 30.47 11.23
C ALA A 18 20.94 29.02 11.04
N ALA A 19 21.71 28.05 11.48
CA ALA A 19 21.33 26.63 11.44
C ALA A 19 20.06 26.35 12.27
N VAL A 20 19.97 26.90 13.47
CA VAL A 20 18.76 26.76 14.33
C VAL A 20 17.53 27.39 13.65
N LEU A 21 17.69 28.57 13.02
CA LEU A 21 16.58 29.22 12.31
C LEU A 21 16.13 28.44 11.06
N ILE A 22 17.08 27.84 10.32
CA ILE A 22 16.76 27.01 9.16
C ILE A 22 16.01 25.75 9.60
N VAL A 23 16.53 25.01 10.60
CA VAL A 23 15.89 23.80 11.12
C VAL A 23 14.55 24.12 11.75
N GLY A 24 14.45 25.16 12.57
CA GLY A 24 13.20 25.59 13.19
C GLY A 24 12.17 26.03 12.16
N GLY A 25 12.60 26.76 11.11
CA GLY A 25 11.74 27.13 9.99
C GLY A 25 11.22 25.93 9.20
N TYR A 26 12.06 24.93 8.97
CA TYR A 26 11.63 23.67 8.32
C TYR A 26 10.65 22.88 9.17
N VAL A 27 10.92 22.72 10.46
CA VAL A 27 9.97 22.04 11.38
C VAL A 27 8.64 22.79 11.41
N ALA A 28 8.64 24.11 11.49
CA ALA A 28 7.42 24.92 11.42
C ALA A 28 6.68 24.74 10.08
N TYR A 29 7.39 24.68 8.95
CA TYR A 29 6.81 24.37 7.65
C TYR A 29 6.11 23.02 7.66
N VAL A 30 6.79 21.95 8.09
CA VAL A 30 6.20 20.59 8.14
C VAL A 30 4.96 20.55 9.02
N MET A 31 5.00 21.21 10.18
CA MET A 31 3.85 21.25 11.11
C MET A 31 2.66 22.06 10.56
N ILE A 32 2.90 23.09 9.77
CA ILE A 32 1.84 23.93 9.17
C ILE A 32 1.23 23.23 7.94
N ASP A 33 2.06 22.57 7.13
CA ASP A 33 1.62 21.87 5.92
C ASP A 33 0.86 20.57 6.27
N TYR A 34 1.20 19.95 7.41
CA TYR A 34 0.58 18.70 7.85
C TYR A 34 -0.91 18.87 8.14
N HIS A 35 -1.70 18.01 7.54
CA HIS A 35 -3.12 17.83 7.82
C HIS A 35 -3.49 16.35 7.67
N ARG A 36 -4.46 15.88 8.45
CA ARG A 36 -5.09 14.59 8.23
C ARG A 36 -6.10 14.72 7.08
N ILE A 37 -6.09 13.76 6.17
CA ILE A 37 -7.13 13.67 5.15
C ILE A 37 -8.43 13.23 5.85
N GLU A 38 -9.55 13.87 5.51
CA GLU A 38 -10.84 13.64 6.18
C GLU A 38 -11.29 12.18 6.09
N ASP A 39 -11.87 11.67 7.18
CA ASP A 39 -12.55 10.38 7.20
C ASP A 39 -13.90 10.49 6.47
N ASN A 40 -14.41 9.36 5.98
CA ASN A 40 -15.68 9.28 5.24
C ASN A 40 -15.73 10.21 4.00
N GLN A 41 -14.60 10.47 3.38
CA GLN A 41 -14.53 11.25 2.15
C GLN A 41 -15.05 10.43 0.97
N ALA A 42 -16.07 10.95 0.28
CA ALA A 42 -16.57 10.34 -0.96
C ALA A 42 -15.48 10.38 -2.04
N LEU A 43 -15.28 9.26 -2.73
CA LEU A 43 -14.32 9.12 -3.82
C LEU A 43 -14.99 9.41 -5.16
N GLN A 44 -14.23 10.03 -6.07
CA GLN A 44 -14.67 10.17 -7.44
C GLN A 44 -14.59 8.81 -8.14
N ILE A 45 -15.69 8.42 -8.79
CA ILE A 45 -15.75 7.24 -9.64
C ILE A 45 -15.45 7.66 -11.07
N ASN A 46 -14.65 6.87 -11.77
CA ASN A 46 -14.47 7.00 -13.21
C ASN A 46 -15.22 5.83 -13.85
N ASP A 47 -16.42 6.14 -14.34
CA ASP A 47 -17.36 5.17 -14.90
C ASP A 47 -16.87 4.69 -16.27
N ALA A 48 -16.83 3.39 -16.48
CA ALA A 48 -16.50 2.74 -17.74
C ALA A 48 -17.47 1.59 -18.08
N THR A 49 -18.23 1.09 -17.09
CA THR A 49 -19.17 -0.02 -17.24
C THR A 49 -20.45 0.22 -16.43
N SER A 50 -21.53 -0.45 -16.83
CA SER A 50 -22.81 -0.47 -16.10
C SER A 50 -23.21 -1.90 -15.69
N ASP A 51 -22.33 -2.88 -15.89
CA ASP A 51 -22.62 -4.27 -15.65
C ASP A 51 -22.57 -4.59 -14.15
N ALA A 52 -23.50 -5.41 -13.67
CA ALA A 52 -23.47 -5.94 -12.30
C ALA A 52 -22.78 -7.30 -12.26
N ALA A 53 -22.09 -7.59 -11.16
CA ALA A 53 -21.53 -8.90 -10.91
C ALA A 53 -22.64 -9.93 -10.68
N LEU A 54 -22.44 -11.15 -11.17
CA LEU A 54 -23.43 -12.24 -11.04
C LEU A 54 -23.06 -13.14 -9.85
N VAL A 55 -24.03 -13.65 -9.14
CA VAL A 55 -23.81 -14.71 -8.15
C VAL A 55 -23.44 -16.02 -8.84
N ASP A 56 -22.81 -16.93 -8.12
CA ASP A 56 -22.37 -18.26 -8.56
C ASP A 56 -21.43 -18.26 -9.78
N THR A 57 -20.90 -17.09 -10.15
CA THR A 57 -19.91 -16.92 -11.21
C THR A 57 -18.53 -16.81 -10.62
N GLU A 58 -17.53 -17.43 -11.26
CA GLU A 58 -16.12 -17.34 -10.81
C GLU A 58 -15.48 -16.04 -11.28
N TYR A 59 -14.84 -15.33 -10.37
CA TYR A 59 -14.13 -14.08 -10.57
C TYR A 59 -12.68 -14.18 -10.09
N LYS A 60 -11.83 -13.31 -10.64
CA LYS A 60 -10.45 -13.14 -10.21
C LYS A 60 -10.20 -11.73 -9.69
N VAL A 61 -9.64 -11.60 -8.51
CA VAL A 61 -9.07 -10.35 -7.97
C VAL A 61 -7.55 -10.46 -7.90
N ILE A 62 -6.85 -9.38 -8.29
CA ILE A 62 -5.40 -9.23 -8.11
C ILE A 62 -5.16 -8.04 -7.19
N SER A 63 -4.26 -8.21 -6.20
CA SER A 63 -3.69 -7.12 -5.41
C SER A 63 -2.22 -6.96 -5.73
N TYR A 64 -1.74 -5.71 -5.88
CA TYR A 64 -0.36 -5.43 -6.22
C TYR A 64 0.12 -4.09 -5.64
N ASN A 65 0.98 -4.13 -4.65
CA ASN A 65 1.77 -2.98 -4.23
C ASN A 65 2.87 -2.73 -5.28
N ILE A 66 2.83 -1.59 -5.98
CA ILE A 66 3.74 -1.29 -7.09
C ILE A 66 4.95 -0.44 -6.68
N GLY A 67 5.10 -0.14 -5.37
CA GLY A 67 6.26 0.57 -4.83
C GLY A 67 6.57 1.88 -5.55
N PHE A 68 5.55 2.72 -5.83
CA PHE A 68 5.66 3.96 -6.62
C PHE A 68 6.63 3.84 -7.81
N ALA A 69 6.56 2.72 -8.51
CA ALA A 69 7.37 2.37 -9.68
C ALA A 69 8.90 2.53 -9.51
N ALA A 70 9.41 2.43 -8.28
CA ALA A 70 10.83 2.63 -7.97
C ALA A 70 11.57 1.34 -7.61
N TYR A 71 10.91 0.36 -6.99
CA TYR A 71 11.55 -0.80 -6.36
C TYR A 71 11.93 -1.90 -7.37
N THR A 72 12.59 -1.51 -8.47
CA THR A 72 13.24 -2.48 -9.37
C THR A 72 14.27 -3.33 -8.60
N PRO A 73 14.73 -4.48 -9.13
CA PRO A 73 15.68 -5.35 -8.43
C PRO A 73 16.96 -4.67 -7.92
N ASP A 74 17.39 -3.59 -8.56
CA ASP A 74 18.59 -2.83 -8.16
C ASP A 74 18.31 -1.75 -7.09
N PHE A 75 17.05 -1.57 -6.69
CA PHE A 75 16.65 -0.54 -5.75
C PHE A 75 16.81 -1.00 -4.30
N GLY A 76 17.35 -0.11 -3.45
CA GLY A 76 17.37 -0.28 -2.00
C GLY A 76 16.95 1.02 -1.32
N PHE A 77 15.84 1.00 -0.59
CA PHE A 77 15.23 2.17 0.01
C PHE A 77 16.01 2.66 1.23
N PHE A 78 16.21 3.96 1.32
CA PHE A 78 17.04 4.56 2.37
C PHE A 78 16.50 4.36 3.80
N MET A 79 15.20 4.15 3.96
CA MET A 79 14.60 3.87 5.27
C MET A 79 14.75 2.40 5.68
N ASP A 80 14.94 1.49 4.73
CA ASP A 80 15.10 0.05 4.97
C ASP A 80 16.56 -0.39 5.05
N GLY A 81 17.47 0.57 5.04
CA GLY A 81 18.92 0.31 5.09
C GLY A 81 19.64 0.51 3.75
N GLY A 82 18.91 0.75 2.68
CA GLY A 82 19.44 1.11 1.36
C GLY A 82 19.90 2.56 1.26
N THR A 83 20.02 3.07 0.04
CA THR A 83 20.57 4.43 -0.21
C THR A 83 19.69 5.28 -1.11
N GLN A 84 18.72 4.71 -1.80
CA GLN A 84 17.88 5.41 -2.77
C GLN A 84 16.62 5.95 -2.10
N SER A 85 16.18 7.11 -2.56
CA SER A 85 14.97 7.80 -2.08
C SER A 85 13.96 8.08 -3.19
N ARG A 86 14.33 7.80 -4.43
CA ARG A 86 13.54 8.04 -5.65
C ARG A 86 13.82 6.94 -6.66
N ALA A 87 12.91 6.73 -7.57
CA ALA A 87 13.15 5.93 -8.76
C ALA A 87 14.44 6.36 -9.48
N GLU A 88 15.01 5.49 -10.27
CA GLU A 88 16.26 5.74 -10.99
C GLU A 88 16.13 6.94 -11.95
N SER A 89 15.05 6.95 -12.76
CA SER A 89 14.73 7.98 -13.74
C SER A 89 13.23 7.99 -14.05
N GLU A 90 12.74 9.05 -14.71
CA GLU A 90 11.37 9.11 -15.23
C GLU A 90 11.09 7.99 -16.24
N GLU A 91 12.11 7.63 -17.06
CA GLU A 91 12.00 6.53 -18.01
C GLU A 91 11.85 5.18 -17.30
N SER A 92 12.58 4.96 -16.19
CA SER A 92 12.41 3.77 -15.35
C SER A 92 10.99 3.66 -14.81
N VAL A 93 10.41 4.76 -14.28
CA VAL A 93 9.03 4.80 -13.82
C VAL A 93 8.06 4.40 -14.94
N LYS A 94 8.20 5.00 -16.13
CA LYS A 94 7.35 4.68 -17.29
C LYS A 94 7.46 3.20 -17.71
N ASN A 95 8.66 2.65 -17.68
CA ASN A 95 8.90 1.24 -18.02
C ASN A 95 8.28 0.29 -16.99
N VAL A 96 8.37 0.62 -15.71
CA VAL A 96 7.74 -0.16 -14.64
C VAL A 96 6.22 -0.12 -14.78
N ILE A 97 5.62 1.07 -14.91
CA ILE A 97 4.16 1.22 -15.06
C ILE A 97 3.66 0.52 -16.33
N SER A 98 4.40 0.61 -17.45
CA SER A 98 4.06 -0.16 -18.66
C SER A 98 4.08 -1.66 -18.39
N GLY A 99 5.11 -2.16 -17.70
CA GLY A 99 5.23 -3.58 -17.38
C GLY A 99 4.15 -4.09 -16.45
N VAL A 100 3.79 -3.31 -15.41
CA VAL A 100 2.67 -3.59 -14.50
C VAL A 100 1.35 -3.63 -15.27
N GLY A 101 1.08 -2.61 -16.10
CA GLY A 101 -0.14 -2.55 -16.91
C GLY A 101 -0.26 -3.70 -17.92
N ASP A 102 0.85 -4.07 -18.58
CA ASP A 102 0.88 -5.19 -19.52
C ASP A 102 0.64 -6.54 -18.81
N PHE A 103 1.22 -6.73 -17.62
CA PHE A 103 0.96 -7.90 -16.78
C PHE A 103 -0.53 -7.97 -16.41
N LEU A 104 -1.12 -6.91 -15.86
CA LEU A 104 -2.52 -6.88 -15.46
C LEU A 104 -3.47 -7.10 -16.64
N LYS A 105 -3.16 -6.57 -17.83
CA LYS A 105 -3.90 -6.86 -19.06
C LYS A 105 -3.83 -8.34 -19.45
N SER A 106 -2.66 -8.94 -19.36
CA SER A 106 -2.48 -10.34 -19.74
C SER A 106 -3.23 -11.29 -18.83
N GLU A 107 -3.30 -10.98 -17.52
CA GLU A 107 -4.05 -11.74 -16.52
C GLU A 107 -5.56 -11.49 -16.58
N SER A 108 -5.96 -10.32 -17.09
CA SER A 108 -7.35 -9.97 -17.34
C SER A 108 -8.28 -10.23 -16.13
N PRO A 109 -7.92 -9.78 -14.91
CA PRO A 109 -8.73 -10.01 -13.72
C PRO A 109 -10.05 -9.22 -13.77
N ASP A 110 -11.01 -9.59 -12.94
CA ASP A 110 -12.28 -8.89 -12.81
C ASP A 110 -12.17 -7.67 -11.88
N PHE A 111 -11.27 -7.78 -10.87
CA PHE A 111 -11.00 -6.72 -9.90
C PHE A 111 -9.50 -6.56 -9.71
N ILE A 112 -9.06 -5.30 -9.51
CA ILE A 112 -7.64 -4.99 -9.29
C ILE A 112 -7.54 -4.00 -8.14
N LEU A 113 -6.67 -4.30 -7.17
CA LEU A 113 -6.34 -3.47 -6.02
C LEU A 113 -4.85 -3.12 -6.15
N ILE A 114 -4.52 -1.84 -6.23
CA ILE A 114 -3.14 -1.39 -6.43
C ILE A 114 -2.76 -0.41 -5.32
N GLU A 115 -1.67 -0.68 -4.64
CA GLU A 115 -1.13 0.14 -3.58
C GLU A 115 0.12 0.89 -4.05
N GLU A 116 0.48 1.96 -3.34
CA GLU A 116 1.62 2.83 -3.62
C GLU A 116 1.63 3.41 -5.04
N VAL A 117 0.50 3.97 -5.46
CA VAL A 117 0.34 4.63 -6.76
C VAL A 117 0.60 6.12 -6.61
N ASP A 118 1.66 6.63 -7.19
CA ASP A 118 1.94 8.08 -7.22
C ASP A 118 1.10 8.77 -8.30
N LYS A 119 0.47 9.87 -7.91
CA LYS A 119 -0.23 10.76 -8.85
C LYS A 119 0.61 12.00 -9.19
N ASN A 120 1.33 12.53 -8.19
CA ASN A 120 2.24 13.63 -8.36
C ASN A 120 3.27 13.61 -7.22
N ALA A 121 4.41 12.99 -7.46
CA ALA A 121 5.44 12.87 -6.45
C ALA A 121 6.84 13.14 -7.00
N THR A 122 7.67 13.77 -6.17
CA THR A 122 9.06 14.03 -6.52
C THR A 122 9.85 12.73 -6.71
N ARG A 123 9.49 11.70 -5.94
CA ARG A 123 10.17 10.38 -5.94
C ARG A 123 9.95 9.59 -7.23
N SER A 124 8.85 9.84 -7.93
CA SER A 124 8.50 9.25 -9.23
C SER A 124 8.53 10.26 -10.39
N TYR A 125 9.31 11.34 -10.24
CA TYR A 125 9.50 12.39 -11.28
C TYR A 125 8.20 13.08 -11.72
N HIS A 126 7.20 13.17 -10.84
CA HIS A 126 5.88 13.75 -11.11
C HIS A 126 5.11 13.02 -12.23
N TYR A 127 5.44 11.76 -12.51
CA TYR A 127 4.69 10.93 -13.43
C TYR A 127 3.36 10.54 -12.79
N ASP A 128 2.25 10.73 -13.51
CA ASP A 128 0.91 10.36 -13.05
C ASP A 128 0.68 8.87 -13.34
N GLU A 129 1.05 8.02 -12.38
CA GLU A 129 0.94 6.56 -12.46
C GLU A 129 -0.53 6.12 -12.48
N GLU A 130 -1.41 6.82 -11.71
CA GLU A 130 -2.86 6.55 -11.70
C GLU A 130 -3.45 6.73 -13.08
N ALA A 131 -3.21 7.88 -13.73
CA ALA A 131 -3.73 8.15 -15.05
C ALA A 131 -3.16 7.18 -16.11
N ALA A 132 -1.89 6.81 -16.00
CA ALA A 132 -1.25 5.87 -16.91
C ALA A 132 -1.86 4.47 -16.82
N LEU A 133 -2.03 3.93 -15.59
CA LEU A 133 -2.63 2.61 -15.36
C LEU A 133 -4.08 2.57 -15.83
N ARG A 134 -4.87 3.60 -15.52
CA ARG A 134 -6.27 3.70 -15.99
C ARG A 134 -6.38 3.70 -17.51
N ASN A 135 -5.52 4.46 -18.19
CA ASN A 135 -5.48 4.48 -19.67
C ASN A 135 -5.07 3.13 -20.28
N MET A 136 -4.23 2.37 -19.57
CA MET A 136 -3.86 1.02 -20.01
C MET A 136 -4.97 -0.01 -19.74
N LEU A 137 -5.75 0.16 -18.68
CA LEU A 137 -6.81 -0.75 -18.21
C LEU A 137 -8.20 -0.19 -18.54
N GLU A 138 -8.41 0.14 -19.82
CA GLU A 138 -9.70 0.63 -20.32
C GLU A 138 -10.82 -0.41 -20.07
N GLY A 139 -12.05 0.06 -19.77
CA GLY A 139 -13.20 -0.79 -19.52
C GLY A 139 -13.38 -1.23 -18.07
N TYR A 140 -12.59 -0.68 -17.14
CA TYR A 140 -12.80 -0.81 -15.72
C TYR A 140 -13.34 0.49 -15.12
N ASP A 141 -14.37 0.40 -14.27
CA ASP A 141 -14.65 1.47 -13.30
C ASP A 141 -13.49 1.60 -12.34
N SER A 142 -13.24 2.80 -11.83
CA SER A 142 -12.15 2.97 -10.89
C SER A 142 -12.39 4.05 -9.85
N THR A 143 -11.80 3.87 -8.67
CA THR A 143 -11.68 4.87 -7.62
C THR A 143 -10.22 5.04 -7.22
N PHE A 144 -9.82 6.28 -6.90
CA PHE A 144 -8.50 6.57 -6.37
C PHE A 144 -8.60 7.15 -4.96
N THR A 145 -7.87 6.58 -4.02
CA THR A 145 -7.92 6.94 -2.60
C THR A 145 -6.58 7.43 -2.13
N VAL A 146 -6.49 8.72 -1.79
CA VAL A 146 -5.24 9.32 -1.30
C VAL A 146 -4.95 8.83 0.11
N ASN A 147 -3.74 8.32 0.31
CA ASN A 147 -3.20 7.93 1.62
C ASN A 147 -1.85 8.58 1.93
N PHE A 148 -1.32 9.39 1.03
CA PHE A 148 -0.08 10.12 1.24
C PHE A 148 -0.11 11.48 0.53
N ASP A 149 -0.28 12.56 1.30
CA ASP A 149 -0.07 13.95 0.88
C ASP A 149 0.96 14.56 1.82
N SER A 150 2.24 14.42 1.46
CA SER A 150 3.35 14.77 2.34
C SER A 150 3.79 16.22 2.18
N PRO A 151 4.37 16.85 3.21
CA PRO A 151 5.21 18.02 3.04
C PRO A 151 6.44 17.67 2.18
N TYR A 152 7.24 18.66 1.82
CA TYR A 152 8.52 18.41 1.14
C TYR A 152 9.54 17.83 2.13
N LEU A 153 9.92 16.56 1.94
CA LEU A 153 10.86 15.83 2.79
C LEU A 153 12.29 16.02 2.26
N PHE A 154 13.12 16.77 3.00
CA PHE A 154 14.49 17.11 2.59
C PHE A 154 15.53 16.01 2.79
N TYR A 155 15.14 14.89 3.37
CA TYR A 155 16.06 13.76 3.57
C TYR A 155 15.85 12.68 2.51
N PRO A 156 16.91 12.03 2.03
CA PRO A 156 18.36 12.31 2.20
C PRO A 156 18.78 13.63 1.53
N LEU A 157 19.72 14.37 2.15
CA LEU A 157 20.12 15.71 1.68
C LEU A 157 20.69 15.73 0.25
N SER A 158 21.32 14.66 -0.20
CA SER A 158 21.91 14.54 -1.53
C SER A 158 20.88 14.36 -2.64
N LYS A 159 19.77 13.65 -2.34
CA LYS A 159 18.66 13.38 -3.25
C LYS A 159 17.37 13.31 -2.41
N PRO A 160 16.78 14.46 -2.05
CA PRO A 160 15.61 14.49 -1.16
C PRO A 160 14.46 13.65 -1.68
N HIS A 161 13.74 12.97 -0.79
CA HIS A 161 12.52 12.23 -1.14
C HIS A 161 11.49 13.18 -1.78
N GLY A 162 11.37 14.39 -1.24
CA GLY A 162 10.56 15.45 -1.80
C GLY A 162 9.11 15.42 -1.33
N LYS A 163 8.21 16.04 -2.10
CA LYS A 163 6.77 16.02 -1.86
C LYS A 163 6.15 14.85 -2.60
N SER A 164 5.20 14.17 -1.96
CA SER A 164 4.44 13.07 -2.55
C SER A 164 2.94 13.33 -2.43
N TYR A 165 2.20 13.04 -3.51
CA TYR A 165 0.76 12.93 -3.54
C TYR A 165 0.44 11.58 -4.19
N ALA A 166 0.05 10.60 -3.36
CA ALA A 166 -0.04 9.19 -3.69
C ALA A 166 -1.22 8.52 -3.00
N GLY A 167 -1.56 7.31 -3.46
CA GLY A 167 -2.69 6.60 -2.92
C GLY A 167 -2.80 5.16 -3.39
N MET A 168 -4.03 4.68 -3.37
CA MET A 168 -4.42 3.34 -3.81
C MET A 168 -5.46 3.45 -4.93
N LEU A 169 -5.36 2.58 -5.91
CA LEU A 169 -6.24 2.52 -7.08
C LEU A 169 -7.03 1.21 -7.05
N THR A 170 -8.36 1.31 -6.99
CA THR A 170 -9.27 0.16 -7.13
C THR A 170 -9.89 0.18 -8.50
N LEU A 171 -9.89 -0.95 -9.22
CA LEU A 171 -10.53 -1.11 -10.51
C LEU A 171 -11.47 -2.31 -10.50
N SER A 172 -12.62 -2.17 -11.19
CA SER A 172 -13.65 -3.19 -11.31
C SER A 172 -14.18 -3.26 -12.75
N ARG A 173 -14.34 -4.46 -13.29
CA ARG A 173 -15.08 -4.67 -14.56
C ARG A 173 -16.60 -4.47 -14.42
N PHE A 174 -17.06 -4.31 -13.19
CA PHE A 174 -18.47 -4.13 -12.86
C PHE A 174 -18.69 -2.75 -12.26
N ASN A 175 -19.90 -2.26 -12.38
CA ASN A 175 -20.28 -0.92 -11.94
C ASN A 175 -19.99 -0.68 -10.47
N ILE A 176 -19.22 0.36 -10.19
CA ILE A 176 -18.98 0.88 -8.84
C ILE A 176 -20.02 1.96 -8.55
N GLU A 177 -21.00 1.66 -7.70
CA GLU A 177 -22.07 2.58 -7.31
C GLU A 177 -21.60 3.75 -6.47
N SER A 178 -20.63 3.50 -5.58
CA SER A 178 -20.07 4.51 -4.68
C SER A 178 -18.68 4.14 -4.19
N GLY A 179 -17.90 5.15 -3.86
CA GLY A 179 -16.59 5.00 -3.26
C GLY A 179 -16.43 5.87 -2.00
N LEU A 180 -15.74 5.36 -0.99
CA LEU A 180 -15.51 6.06 0.27
C LEU A 180 -14.08 5.81 0.77
N ARG A 181 -13.40 6.86 1.26
CA ARG A 181 -12.16 6.77 2.02
C ARG A 181 -12.48 6.62 3.51
N ARG A 182 -11.87 5.64 4.17
CA ARG A 182 -11.95 5.46 5.61
C ARG A 182 -10.58 5.63 6.25
N SER A 183 -10.44 6.67 7.07
CA SER A 183 -9.20 6.95 7.79
C SER A 183 -8.92 5.87 8.84
N LEU A 184 -7.69 5.39 8.89
CA LEU A 184 -7.23 4.45 9.90
C LEU A 184 -6.54 5.18 11.06
N PRO A 185 -6.47 4.59 12.26
CA PRO A 185 -5.60 5.06 13.33
C PRO A 185 -4.15 5.18 12.86
N ILE A 186 -3.43 6.20 13.32
CA ILE A 186 -1.98 6.38 13.10
C ILE A 186 -1.30 6.71 14.43
N GLU A 187 0.01 6.53 14.50
CA GLU A 187 0.77 6.92 15.69
C GLU A 187 0.75 8.43 15.93
N ASP A 188 0.64 8.84 17.20
CA ASP A 188 0.65 10.25 17.60
C ASP A 188 2.04 10.90 17.62
N GLY A 189 3.08 10.13 17.35
CA GLY A 189 4.47 10.55 17.40
C GLY A 189 4.87 11.57 16.33
N PHE A 190 6.15 11.94 16.32
CA PHE A 190 6.73 12.82 15.28
C PHE A 190 6.67 12.17 13.88
N MET A 191 6.66 10.85 13.80
CA MET A 191 6.60 10.10 12.54
C MET A 191 5.35 10.42 11.72
N LYS A 192 4.23 10.80 12.34
CA LYS A 192 2.99 11.18 11.62
C LYS A 192 3.19 12.29 10.57
N PHE A 193 4.22 13.13 10.72
CA PHE A 193 4.51 14.21 9.77
C PHE A 193 5.22 13.75 8.51
N VAL A 194 5.73 12.52 8.49
CA VAL A 194 6.55 11.97 7.41
C VAL A 194 6.07 10.61 6.91
N ASP A 195 5.16 9.96 7.64
CA ASP A 195 4.52 8.70 7.27
C ASP A 195 3.20 8.93 6.51
N LEU A 196 2.63 7.85 5.96
CA LEU A 196 1.36 7.87 5.25
C LEU A 196 0.19 8.19 6.20
N ASP A 197 -0.81 8.90 5.66
CA ASP A 197 -2.11 9.05 6.31
C ASP A 197 -2.97 7.82 6.01
N ARG A 198 -2.68 6.73 6.74
CA ARG A 198 -3.24 5.39 6.51
C ARG A 198 -4.76 5.40 6.42
N CYS A 199 -5.26 4.67 5.43
CA CYS A 199 -6.69 4.50 5.18
C CYS A 199 -6.94 3.18 4.45
N TYR A 200 -8.20 2.81 4.31
CA TYR A 200 -8.66 1.90 3.27
C TYR A 200 -9.73 2.58 2.42
N SER A 201 -9.86 2.13 1.18
CA SER A 201 -11.00 2.50 0.34
C SER A 201 -12.13 1.50 0.53
N VAL A 202 -13.36 1.96 0.33
CA VAL A 202 -14.56 1.13 0.25
C VAL A 202 -15.18 1.41 -1.10
N SER A 203 -15.20 0.43 -2.01
CA SER A 203 -15.84 0.53 -3.32
C SER A 203 -17.01 -0.45 -3.36
N ARG A 204 -18.23 0.06 -3.59
CA ARG A 204 -19.46 -0.72 -3.63
C ARG A 204 -19.78 -1.09 -5.05
N VAL A 205 -19.73 -2.38 -5.35
CA VAL A 205 -19.97 -2.94 -6.68
C VAL A 205 -21.35 -3.57 -6.72
N SER A 206 -22.12 -3.26 -7.78
CA SER A 206 -23.45 -3.82 -8.02
C SER A 206 -23.42 -5.34 -8.20
N VAL A 207 -24.35 -6.06 -7.57
CA VAL A 207 -24.54 -7.51 -7.75
C VAL A 207 -25.98 -7.79 -8.20
N SER A 208 -26.16 -8.80 -9.04
CA SER A 208 -27.44 -9.12 -9.71
C SER A 208 -28.60 -9.54 -8.79
N ASN A 209 -28.34 -9.74 -7.50
CA ASN A 209 -29.32 -10.14 -6.48
C ASN A 209 -29.72 -9.00 -5.53
N ASP A 210 -29.59 -7.74 -5.96
CA ASP A 210 -29.85 -6.54 -5.17
C ASP A 210 -28.98 -6.40 -3.89
N LYS A 211 -27.84 -7.12 -3.85
CA LYS A 211 -26.78 -6.95 -2.86
C LYS A 211 -25.59 -6.23 -3.48
N GLU A 212 -24.63 -5.91 -2.66
CA GLU A 212 -23.39 -5.28 -3.09
C GLU A 212 -22.19 -6.21 -2.78
N LEU A 213 -21.21 -6.20 -3.68
CA LEU A 213 -19.86 -6.63 -3.34
C LEU A 213 -19.11 -5.38 -2.84
N VAL A 214 -18.76 -5.37 -1.57
CA VAL A 214 -18.00 -4.29 -0.95
C VAL A 214 -16.52 -4.66 -1.01
N LEU A 215 -15.79 -3.96 -1.88
CA LEU A 215 -14.34 -4.12 -2.04
C LEU A 215 -13.61 -3.11 -1.15
N TYR A 216 -12.64 -3.59 -0.39
CA TYR A 216 -11.76 -2.78 0.44
C TYR A 216 -10.34 -2.90 -0.09
N THR A 217 -9.73 -1.79 -0.55
CA THR A 217 -8.30 -1.74 -0.86
C THR A 217 -7.58 -1.13 0.32
N LEU A 218 -6.56 -1.79 0.83
CA LEU A 218 -5.87 -1.41 2.06
C LEU A 218 -4.34 -1.36 1.88
N HIS A 219 -3.71 -0.52 2.68
CA HIS A 219 -2.27 -0.53 2.90
C HIS A 219 -2.03 -0.15 4.37
N LEU A 220 -1.80 -1.15 5.23
CA LEU A 220 -1.66 -0.96 6.67
C LEU A 220 -0.26 -0.45 7.05
N SER A 221 -0.10 -0.04 8.32
CA SER A 221 1.17 0.47 8.83
C SER A 221 2.21 -0.63 8.98
N ALA A 222 3.43 -0.37 8.48
CA ALA A 222 4.58 -1.27 8.59
C ALA A 222 5.33 -1.06 9.92
N TYR A 223 5.75 0.16 10.19
CA TYR A 223 6.72 0.51 11.23
C TYR A 223 6.03 0.96 12.51
N THR A 224 5.30 0.06 13.17
CA THR A 224 4.68 0.38 14.46
C THR A 224 5.56 -0.14 15.59
N SER A 225 5.86 0.71 16.57
CA SER A 225 6.84 0.43 17.63
C SER A 225 6.50 -0.80 18.48
N ASP A 226 5.21 -1.15 18.59
CA ASP A 226 4.69 -2.27 19.39
C ASP A 226 3.64 -3.12 18.69
N GLY A 227 3.32 -2.83 17.42
CA GLY A 227 2.30 -3.54 16.64
C GLY A 227 0.85 -3.18 16.99
N THR A 228 0.61 -2.33 17.99
CA THR A 228 -0.74 -1.98 18.48
C THR A 228 -1.55 -1.28 17.41
N ILE A 229 -0.99 -0.26 16.77
CA ILE A 229 -1.66 0.54 15.73
C ILE A 229 -2.10 -0.34 14.54
N ALA A 230 -1.22 -1.21 14.05
CA ALA A 230 -1.57 -2.11 12.95
C ALA A 230 -2.70 -3.08 13.33
N THR A 231 -2.75 -3.51 14.60
CA THR A 231 -3.83 -4.33 15.13
C THR A 231 -5.14 -3.52 15.24
N GLU A 232 -5.09 -2.27 15.70
CA GLU A 232 -6.27 -1.38 15.73
C GLU A 232 -6.81 -1.09 14.32
N GLN A 233 -5.92 -0.90 13.34
CA GLN A 233 -6.29 -0.72 11.94
C GLN A 233 -7.03 -1.95 11.39
N LEU A 234 -6.51 -3.14 11.66
CA LEU A 234 -7.14 -4.39 11.21
C LEU A 234 -8.48 -4.63 11.91
N ASN A 235 -8.58 -4.37 13.22
CA ASN A 235 -9.84 -4.46 13.97
C ASN A 235 -10.91 -3.51 13.41
N MET A 236 -10.55 -2.29 13.03
CA MET A 236 -11.49 -1.35 12.43
C MET A 236 -12.02 -1.88 11.10
N LEU A 237 -11.16 -2.41 10.24
CA LEU A 237 -11.56 -3.02 8.98
C LEU A 237 -12.48 -4.24 9.20
N ILE A 238 -12.11 -5.16 10.09
CA ILE A 238 -12.91 -6.35 10.43
C ILE A 238 -14.31 -5.94 10.89
N ASN A 239 -14.42 -4.93 11.76
CA ASN A 239 -15.71 -4.44 12.24
C ASN A 239 -16.57 -3.85 11.11
N ASP A 240 -15.99 -3.08 10.20
CA ASP A 240 -16.70 -2.51 9.06
C ASP A 240 -17.16 -3.63 8.09
N MET A 241 -16.30 -4.61 7.80
CA MET A 241 -16.65 -5.75 6.95
C MET A 241 -17.74 -6.62 7.58
N GLN A 242 -17.67 -6.89 8.89
CA GLN A 242 -18.69 -7.64 9.61
C GLN A 242 -20.05 -6.94 9.56
N ALA A 243 -20.07 -5.61 9.72
CA ALA A 243 -21.30 -4.82 9.64
C ALA A 243 -21.91 -4.84 8.22
N GLU A 244 -21.11 -4.93 7.16
CA GLU A 244 -21.59 -5.09 5.79
C GLU A 244 -22.12 -6.51 5.53
N TYR A 245 -21.42 -7.54 6.02
CA TYR A 245 -21.88 -8.93 5.96
C TYR A 245 -23.27 -9.10 6.63
N GLU A 246 -23.48 -8.48 7.78
CA GLU A 246 -24.77 -8.54 8.50
C GLU A 246 -25.94 -7.91 7.71
N LYS A 247 -25.66 -7.00 6.75
CA LYS A 247 -26.65 -6.49 5.78
C LYS A 247 -26.91 -7.47 4.64
N GLY A 248 -26.13 -8.56 4.57
CA GLY A 248 -26.17 -9.56 3.51
C GLY A 248 -25.31 -9.21 2.29
N ASN A 249 -24.44 -8.20 2.40
CA ASN A 249 -23.47 -7.85 1.38
C ASN A 249 -22.29 -8.83 1.36
N TYR A 250 -21.64 -8.95 0.22
CA TYR A 250 -20.38 -9.69 0.07
C TYR A 250 -19.22 -8.75 0.40
N CYS A 251 -18.22 -9.24 1.14
CA CYS A 251 -17.08 -8.43 1.52
C CYS A 251 -15.77 -9.08 1.09
N ILE A 252 -14.93 -8.32 0.40
CA ILE A 252 -13.56 -8.71 0.06
C ILE A 252 -12.66 -7.52 0.38
N ALA A 253 -11.68 -7.71 1.26
CA ALA A 253 -10.57 -6.78 1.46
C ALA A 253 -9.30 -7.37 0.87
N GLY A 254 -8.46 -6.55 0.25
CA GLY A 254 -7.16 -6.97 -0.25
C GLY A 254 -6.17 -5.82 -0.26
N GLY A 255 -4.90 -6.15 -0.23
CA GLY A 255 -3.80 -5.19 -0.21
C GLY A 255 -2.60 -5.67 0.59
N ASP A 256 -1.75 -4.71 0.91
CA ASP A 256 -0.59 -4.88 1.76
C ASP A 256 -0.96 -4.71 3.24
N PHE A 257 -0.96 -5.81 3.98
CA PHE A 257 -1.25 -5.83 5.41
C PHE A 257 -0.05 -5.42 6.27
N ASN A 258 1.15 -5.38 5.70
CA ASN A 258 2.41 -5.19 6.44
C ASN A 258 2.54 -6.12 7.66
N LYS A 259 1.98 -7.30 7.57
CA LYS A 259 2.00 -8.37 8.56
C LYS A 259 2.42 -9.67 7.89
N ASP A 260 3.17 -10.53 8.58
CA ASP A 260 3.43 -11.88 8.09
C ASP A 260 2.13 -12.69 8.13
N LEU A 261 1.50 -12.88 6.97
CA LEU A 261 0.23 -13.60 6.83
C LEU A 261 0.40 -15.13 6.95
N LEU A 262 1.61 -15.66 6.74
CA LEU A 262 1.94 -17.08 6.93
C LEU A 262 2.40 -17.40 8.36
N VAL A 263 2.50 -16.38 9.21
CA VAL A 263 2.91 -16.45 10.63
C VAL A 263 4.40 -16.78 10.83
N ASP A 264 5.01 -17.55 9.94
CA ASP A 264 6.42 -18.00 10.02
C ASP A 264 7.07 -18.02 8.62
N SER A 265 6.93 -16.92 7.88
CA SER A 265 7.48 -16.77 6.52
C SER A 265 8.98 -17.06 6.49
N GLY A 266 9.75 -16.59 7.46
CA GLY A 266 11.19 -16.83 7.53
C GLY A 266 11.56 -18.30 7.49
N LYS A 267 10.81 -19.17 8.18
CA LYS A 267 11.00 -20.61 8.14
C LYS A 267 10.51 -21.24 6.84
N ILE A 268 9.38 -20.76 6.31
CA ILE A 268 8.79 -21.28 5.06
C ILE A 268 9.74 -21.02 3.90
N PHE A 269 10.31 -19.82 3.80
CA PHE A 269 11.23 -19.44 2.72
C PHE A 269 12.71 -19.76 3.03
N GLY A 270 12.99 -20.33 4.22
CA GLY A 270 14.34 -20.77 4.60
C GLY A 270 15.31 -19.62 4.92
N ILE A 271 14.81 -18.44 5.26
CA ILE A 271 15.58 -17.24 5.56
C ILE A 271 15.28 -16.81 7.00
N ASP A 272 16.33 -16.57 7.81
CA ASP A 272 16.15 -16.07 9.17
C ASP A 272 15.59 -14.63 9.14
N GLY A 273 14.42 -14.46 9.75
CA GLY A 273 13.71 -13.18 9.83
C GLY A 273 13.74 -12.53 11.21
N ALA A 274 14.51 -13.06 12.17
CA ALA A 274 14.48 -12.65 13.57
C ALA A 274 14.81 -11.15 13.81
N ASP A 275 15.56 -10.53 12.90
CA ASP A 275 15.95 -9.11 12.97
C ASP A 275 14.91 -8.17 12.35
N TYR A 276 13.89 -8.69 11.64
CA TYR A 276 12.89 -7.91 10.91
C TYR A 276 11.59 -7.78 11.71
N THR A 277 11.62 -6.93 12.72
CA THR A 277 10.50 -6.77 13.67
C THR A 277 9.28 -6.05 13.09
N TRP A 278 9.40 -5.39 11.96
CA TRP A 278 8.26 -4.73 11.29
C TRP A 278 7.24 -5.76 10.76
N ALA A 279 7.70 -6.95 10.39
CA ALA A 279 6.88 -8.04 9.84
C ALA A 279 6.30 -8.92 10.96
N GLN A 280 5.55 -8.35 11.91
CA GLN A 280 4.90 -9.10 12.96
C GLN A 280 3.84 -10.06 12.38
N PRO A 281 3.74 -11.30 12.89
CA PRO A 281 2.70 -12.23 12.48
C PRO A 281 1.29 -11.64 12.66
N VAL A 282 0.38 -11.96 11.75
CA VAL A 282 -1.03 -11.69 11.95
C VAL A 282 -1.57 -12.57 13.09
N ASP A 283 -2.35 -11.98 13.99
CA ASP A 283 -3.04 -12.74 15.06
C ASP A 283 -4.34 -13.34 14.49
N PRO A 284 -4.42 -14.65 14.28
CA PRO A 284 -5.61 -15.27 13.72
C PRO A 284 -6.83 -15.14 14.63
N THR A 285 -6.65 -14.92 15.95
CA THR A 285 -7.77 -14.76 16.89
C THR A 285 -8.59 -13.50 16.67
N LEU A 286 -8.09 -12.54 15.86
CA LEU A 286 -8.84 -11.35 15.45
C LEU A 286 -10.12 -11.68 14.66
N PHE A 287 -10.19 -12.85 14.06
CA PHE A 287 -11.34 -13.33 13.30
C PHE A 287 -12.31 -14.18 14.12
N ASP A 288 -11.99 -14.50 15.38
CA ASP A 288 -12.82 -15.32 16.25
C ASP A 288 -14.18 -14.66 16.50
N GLY A 289 -15.25 -15.40 16.21
CA GLY A 289 -16.63 -14.90 16.37
C GLY A 289 -17.12 -13.96 15.28
N THR A 290 -16.35 -13.76 14.22
CA THR A 290 -16.75 -13.06 12.99
C THR A 290 -17.19 -14.02 11.90
N ASN A 291 -17.78 -13.50 10.83
CA ASN A 291 -18.07 -14.25 9.60
C ASN A 291 -17.02 -13.90 8.51
N LEU A 292 -15.79 -13.71 8.91
CA LEU A 292 -14.70 -13.31 8.05
C LEU A 292 -13.52 -14.28 8.20
N SER A 293 -12.76 -14.46 7.14
CA SER A 293 -11.54 -15.27 7.16
C SER A 293 -10.42 -14.59 6.36
N MET A 294 -9.16 -14.77 6.83
CA MET A 294 -7.95 -14.38 6.12
C MET A 294 -7.64 -15.41 5.04
N VAL A 295 -7.27 -14.92 3.86
CA VAL A 295 -6.71 -15.69 2.75
C VAL A 295 -5.28 -15.21 2.51
N ALA A 296 -4.31 -15.97 3.00
CA ALA A 296 -2.89 -15.78 2.72
C ALA A 296 -2.53 -16.54 1.44
N PRO A 297 -2.18 -15.87 0.33
CA PRO A 297 -1.82 -16.53 -0.91
C PRO A 297 -0.53 -17.34 -0.74
N PHE A 298 -0.61 -18.64 -0.97
CA PHE A 298 0.53 -19.53 -0.78
C PHE A 298 0.35 -20.88 -1.51
N ASN A 299 1.42 -21.34 -2.14
CA ASN A 299 1.48 -22.63 -2.81
C ASN A 299 2.60 -23.48 -2.17
N GLU A 300 2.23 -24.57 -1.48
CA GLU A 300 3.19 -25.43 -0.80
C GLU A 300 4.17 -26.15 -1.76
N GLU A 301 3.75 -26.42 -3.01
CA GLU A 301 4.59 -27.11 -4.00
C GLU A 301 5.63 -26.16 -4.63
N LYS A 302 5.27 -24.88 -4.76
CA LYS A 302 6.13 -23.84 -5.30
C LYS A 302 5.96 -22.53 -4.49
N PRO A 303 6.57 -22.45 -3.30
CA PRO A 303 6.46 -21.25 -2.47
C PRO A 303 7.05 -20.02 -3.18
N VAL A 304 6.23 -18.97 -3.33
CA VAL A 304 6.65 -17.66 -3.85
C VAL A 304 6.31 -16.60 -2.82
N PRO A 305 7.28 -15.81 -2.33
CA PRO A 305 7.00 -14.73 -1.40
C PRO A 305 6.31 -13.56 -2.08
N SER A 306 5.42 -12.88 -1.38
CA SER A 306 4.78 -11.68 -1.92
C SER A 306 5.63 -10.42 -1.77
N CYS A 307 6.55 -10.38 -0.81
CA CYS A 307 7.37 -9.19 -0.55
C CYS A 307 8.81 -9.59 -0.22
N ARG A 308 9.76 -8.73 -0.61
CA ARG A 308 11.17 -8.77 -0.21
C ARG A 308 11.53 -7.55 0.64
N ASN A 309 12.51 -7.68 1.52
CA ASN A 309 13.10 -6.51 2.15
C ASN A 309 13.82 -5.63 1.10
N ALA A 310 13.73 -4.31 1.25
CA ALA A 310 14.29 -3.36 0.28
C ALA A 310 15.58 -2.68 0.79
N ASP A 311 16.39 -3.39 1.57
CA ASP A 311 17.66 -2.90 2.16
C ASP A 311 18.82 -2.79 1.16
N GLY A 312 18.64 -3.24 -0.07
CA GLY A 312 19.62 -3.18 -1.16
C GLY A 312 19.11 -3.88 -2.41
N PRO A 313 19.98 -4.08 -3.41
CA PRO A 313 19.65 -4.88 -4.60
C PRO A 313 19.21 -6.29 -4.24
N TYR A 314 18.16 -6.76 -4.91
CA TYR A 314 17.58 -8.08 -4.68
C TYR A 314 18.62 -9.20 -4.87
N ASN A 315 18.64 -10.13 -3.96
CA ASN A 315 19.46 -11.33 -4.02
C ASN A 315 18.81 -12.47 -3.24
N ASP A 316 19.24 -13.70 -3.50
CA ASP A 316 18.64 -14.94 -2.96
C ASP A 316 18.76 -15.10 -1.43
N ASN A 317 19.54 -14.25 -0.74
CA ASN A 317 19.70 -14.29 0.71
C ASN A 317 18.92 -13.16 1.41
N GLN A 318 18.21 -12.32 0.64
CA GLN A 318 17.43 -11.24 1.21
C GLN A 318 16.20 -11.76 1.93
N PHE A 319 15.81 -11.12 3.02
CA PHE A 319 14.60 -11.50 3.75
C PHE A 319 13.37 -11.34 2.85
N VAL A 320 12.54 -12.36 2.80
CA VAL A 320 11.30 -12.41 2.04
C VAL A 320 10.16 -12.99 2.90
N LEU A 321 8.93 -12.55 2.62
CA LEU A 321 7.75 -12.93 3.38
C LEU A 321 6.48 -12.78 2.55
N THR A 322 5.32 -13.14 3.10
CA THR A 322 4.01 -12.89 2.50
C THR A 322 3.23 -11.89 3.36
N VAL A 323 3.07 -10.68 2.86
CA VAL A 323 2.33 -9.57 3.52
C VAL A 323 1.09 -9.15 2.75
N ASP A 324 1.00 -9.51 1.47
CA ASP A 324 -0.14 -9.23 0.61
C ASP A 324 -1.13 -10.39 0.65
N GLY A 325 -2.42 -10.07 0.73
CA GLY A 325 -3.45 -11.09 0.83
C GLY A 325 -4.86 -10.52 0.85
N PHE A 326 -5.81 -11.34 1.33
CA PHE A 326 -7.23 -10.98 1.31
C PHE A 326 -7.93 -11.36 2.63
N ILE A 327 -9.04 -10.67 2.90
CA ILE A 327 -10.05 -11.09 3.88
C ILE A 327 -11.37 -11.23 3.12
N VAL A 328 -12.09 -12.30 3.37
CA VAL A 328 -13.39 -12.56 2.72
C VAL A 328 -14.46 -12.86 3.76
N SER A 329 -15.72 -12.54 3.44
CA SER A 329 -16.88 -12.93 4.21
C SER A 329 -17.36 -14.36 3.87
N ASP A 330 -18.05 -15.02 4.78
CA ASP A 330 -18.51 -16.43 4.64
C ASP A 330 -19.42 -16.69 3.43
N ASN A 331 -20.07 -15.64 2.89
CA ASN A 331 -20.87 -15.72 1.67
C ASN A 331 -20.05 -15.56 0.38
N VAL A 332 -18.71 -15.54 0.48
CA VAL A 332 -17.76 -15.59 -0.63
C VAL A 332 -17.00 -16.92 -0.57
N THR A 333 -17.13 -17.74 -1.62
CA THR A 333 -16.39 -19.01 -1.71
C THR A 333 -15.09 -18.78 -2.47
N VAL A 334 -13.95 -18.99 -1.82
CA VAL A 334 -12.62 -18.95 -2.45
C VAL A 334 -12.33 -20.27 -3.14
N SER A 335 -11.98 -20.23 -4.42
CA SER A 335 -11.62 -21.42 -5.22
C SER A 335 -10.11 -21.60 -5.42
N GLY A 336 -9.33 -20.55 -5.22
CA GLY A 336 -7.86 -20.60 -5.28
C GLY A 336 -7.21 -19.27 -4.94
N SER A 337 -5.97 -19.31 -4.49
CA SER A 337 -5.15 -18.13 -4.26
C SER A 337 -3.67 -18.49 -4.41
N ASP A 338 -2.86 -17.60 -4.97
CA ASP A 338 -1.41 -17.80 -5.11
C ASP A 338 -0.71 -16.44 -5.33
N VAL A 339 0.61 -16.48 -5.43
CA VAL A 339 1.49 -15.36 -5.74
C VAL A 339 2.03 -15.52 -7.15
N TYR A 340 1.95 -14.48 -7.98
CA TYR A 340 2.61 -14.47 -9.29
C TYR A 340 4.11 -14.20 -9.12
N ASP A 341 4.93 -15.15 -9.52
CA ASP A 341 6.39 -15.03 -9.51
C ASP A 341 6.88 -14.12 -10.64
N LEU A 342 6.96 -12.83 -10.39
CA LEU A 342 7.57 -11.86 -11.31
C LEU A 342 9.06 -11.61 -11.00
N GLY A 343 9.63 -12.30 -10.01
CA GLY A 343 11.02 -12.11 -9.58
C GLY A 343 11.31 -10.69 -9.09
N PHE A 344 10.31 -10.04 -8.50
CA PHE A 344 10.40 -8.65 -8.02
C PHE A 344 10.84 -7.64 -9.10
N LYS A 345 10.47 -7.90 -10.35
CA LYS A 345 10.93 -7.13 -11.51
C LYS A 345 10.47 -5.67 -11.49
N TYR A 346 9.27 -5.41 -10.99
CA TYR A 346 8.63 -4.10 -11.07
C TYR A 346 8.40 -3.44 -9.72
N SER A 347 8.49 -4.20 -8.63
CA SER A 347 8.28 -3.77 -7.24
C SER A 347 9.07 -4.68 -6.32
N ASP A 348 9.24 -4.29 -5.05
CA ASP A 348 9.63 -5.17 -3.96
C ASP A 348 8.50 -6.12 -3.52
N HIS A 349 7.34 -6.00 -4.16
CA HIS A 349 6.25 -6.97 -4.05
C HIS A 349 6.05 -7.74 -5.36
N ASN A 350 5.59 -8.99 -5.23
CA ASN A 350 5.01 -9.79 -6.28
C ASN A 350 3.48 -9.71 -6.20
N PRO A 351 2.75 -9.64 -7.32
CA PRO A 351 1.29 -9.59 -7.28
C PRO A 351 0.71 -10.86 -6.68
N VAL A 352 -0.36 -10.71 -5.90
CA VAL A 352 -1.14 -11.83 -5.37
C VAL A 352 -2.51 -11.88 -6.02
N TYR A 353 -3.09 -13.08 -6.13
CA TYR A 353 -4.44 -13.24 -6.66
C TYR A 353 -5.30 -14.21 -5.84
N MET A 354 -6.60 -14.04 -5.99
CA MET A 354 -7.60 -14.95 -5.47
C MET A 354 -8.69 -15.14 -6.52
N THR A 355 -9.13 -16.39 -6.72
CA THR A 355 -10.33 -16.73 -7.48
C THR A 355 -11.46 -17.07 -6.51
N PHE A 356 -12.66 -16.56 -6.80
CA PHE A 356 -13.77 -16.64 -5.86
C PHE A 356 -15.14 -16.62 -6.55
N LYS A 357 -16.20 -16.96 -5.80
CA LYS A 357 -17.61 -16.84 -6.19
C LYS A 357 -18.39 -16.13 -5.11
N LEU A 358 -19.36 -15.31 -5.52
CA LEU A 358 -20.38 -14.75 -4.64
C LEU A 358 -21.51 -15.79 -4.54
N ASN A 359 -21.78 -16.28 -3.34
CA ASN A 359 -22.80 -17.34 -3.13
C ASN A 359 -24.21 -16.77 -3.32
N GLY A 360 -25.02 -17.42 -4.16
CA GLY A 360 -26.41 -17.04 -4.47
C GLY A 360 -27.44 -17.33 -3.37
#